data_96d4af6e397a57276f04ce5102f507af
#
_entry.id   96d4af6e397a57276f04ce5102f507af
#
_cell.length_a   1.000
_cell.length_b   1.000
_cell.length_c   1.000
_cell.angle_alpha   90.00
_cell.angle_beta   90.00
_cell.angle_gamma   90.00
#
_symmetry.space_group_name_H-M   'P 1'
#
loop_
_entity.id
_entity.type
_entity.pdbx_description
1 polymer ?
#
loop_
_entity_poly.entity_id
_entity_poly.type
_entity_poly.pdbx_seq_one_letter_code
_entity_poly.pdbx_strand_id
1 'polypeptide(L)'
;MNWKYKAGIMKLITFLPFNEKIYKLGQKFFGRLYVDPTQRISLHIEIAQLLKKNGKEIEGKTFFEVGSGHELIVPLCYYLNGAEQVITVDLNLRLDVDIFKKSLAWFVENRSSLISMYAHLANESIFNERMNVIDRLKDDPIKLLSEANIKYLAPADASNTNLKDSVIDYHISTVVFEHISKDNLSSIMKEARRILKKDGTAVHLIDLSDHFEHQDSTISEINFLKYSEKEWRNIAGNQFAYTNRLRRNDFEKIFTSQGFDIIEQISVIDPNSKKSLSNGFLVHEDYEKFSIDDLCTTKLTVFASNNK
;
A
#
# COMPACT_ATOMS: atom_id res chain seq x y z
N MET A 1 -13.24 8.26 -19.34
CA MET A 1 -13.38 7.07 -20.27
C MET A 1 -14.26 6.06 -19.58
N ASN A 2 -15.23 5.47 -20.29
CA ASN A 2 -16.07 4.43 -19.67
C ASN A 2 -15.19 3.27 -19.14
N TRP A 3 -15.40 2.90 -17.91
CA TRP A 3 -14.58 1.93 -17.19
C TRP A 3 -14.55 0.52 -17.84
N LYS A 4 -15.67 0.08 -18.47
CA LYS A 4 -15.74 -1.22 -19.15
C LYS A 4 -14.82 -1.28 -20.38
N TYR A 5 -14.73 -0.18 -21.15
CA TYR A 5 -13.78 -0.12 -22.27
C TYR A 5 -12.34 -0.19 -21.78
N LYS A 6 -12.03 0.52 -20.68
CA LYS A 6 -10.71 0.45 -20.07
C LYS A 6 -10.39 -0.96 -19.59
N ALA A 7 -11.30 -1.61 -18.86
CA ALA A 7 -11.15 -2.98 -18.40
C ALA A 7 -10.89 -3.95 -19.58
N GLY A 8 -11.65 -3.79 -20.68
CA GLY A 8 -11.48 -4.56 -21.90
C GLY A 8 -10.11 -4.35 -22.55
N ILE A 9 -9.63 -3.10 -22.66
CA ILE A 9 -8.30 -2.78 -23.20
C ILE A 9 -7.20 -3.42 -22.33
N MET A 10 -7.29 -3.25 -21.00
CA MET A 10 -6.32 -3.85 -20.08
C MET A 10 -6.30 -5.38 -20.19
N LYS A 11 -7.48 -5.99 -20.32
CA LYS A 11 -7.60 -7.44 -20.54
C LYS A 11 -6.98 -7.88 -21.86
N LEU A 12 -7.16 -7.14 -22.96
CA LEU A 12 -6.54 -7.43 -24.25
C LEU A 12 -5.01 -7.34 -24.17
N ILE A 13 -4.49 -6.33 -23.46
CA ILE A 13 -3.03 -6.16 -23.28
C ILE A 13 -2.42 -7.39 -22.60
N THR A 14 -3.13 -8.07 -21.67
CA THR A 14 -2.58 -9.26 -20.98
C THR A 14 -2.25 -10.42 -21.93
N PHE A 15 -2.89 -10.51 -23.08
CA PHE A 15 -2.63 -11.55 -24.08
C PHE A 15 -1.49 -11.21 -25.06
N LEU A 16 -0.95 -9.98 -24.98
CA LEU A 16 0.12 -9.56 -25.89
C LEU A 16 1.49 -9.98 -25.36
N PRO A 17 2.45 -10.33 -26.24
CA PRO A 17 3.84 -10.48 -25.82
C PRO A 17 4.37 -9.15 -25.29
N PHE A 18 5.20 -9.19 -24.25
CA PHE A 18 5.73 -7.99 -23.57
C PHE A 18 4.66 -7.07 -22.98
N ASN A 19 3.54 -7.64 -22.54
CA ASN A 19 2.37 -6.94 -22.02
C ASN A 19 2.71 -5.91 -20.92
N GLU A 20 3.64 -6.21 -20.01
CA GLU A 20 4.10 -5.25 -18.97
C GLU A 20 4.78 -4.02 -19.58
N LYS A 21 5.62 -4.20 -20.59
CA LYS A 21 6.28 -3.08 -21.30
C LYS A 21 5.25 -2.22 -22.02
N ILE A 22 4.30 -2.86 -22.70
CA ILE A 22 3.20 -2.17 -23.41
C ILE A 22 2.35 -1.38 -22.42
N TYR A 23 1.99 -1.98 -21.29
CA TYR A 23 1.22 -1.31 -20.25
C TYR A 23 1.98 -0.11 -19.66
N LYS A 24 3.28 -0.28 -19.34
CA LYS A 24 4.15 0.78 -18.83
C LYS A 24 4.32 1.92 -19.86
N LEU A 25 4.46 1.61 -21.16
CA LEU A 25 4.50 2.62 -22.22
C LEU A 25 3.18 3.40 -22.29
N GLY A 26 2.03 2.70 -22.19
CA GLY A 26 0.73 3.34 -22.11
C GLY A 26 0.61 4.29 -20.93
N GLN A 27 1.05 3.87 -19.75
CA GLN A 27 1.08 4.73 -18.56
C GLN A 27 1.95 5.99 -18.75
N LYS A 28 3.13 5.83 -19.37
CA LYS A 28 4.01 6.97 -19.75
C LYS A 28 3.31 7.92 -20.71
N PHE A 29 2.72 7.39 -21.79
CA PHE A 29 2.08 8.18 -22.83
C PHE A 29 0.87 8.97 -22.30
N PHE A 30 0.11 8.41 -21.38
CA PHE A 30 -1.04 9.07 -20.75
C PHE A 30 -0.68 9.92 -19.51
N GLY A 31 0.60 10.20 -19.28
CA GLY A 31 1.06 11.07 -18.19
C GLY A 31 0.87 10.52 -16.78
N ARG A 32 0.64 9.21 -16.64
CA ARG A 32 0.38 8.56 -15.35
C ARG A 32 1.63 8.23 -14.53
N LEU A 33 2.81 8.37 -15.11
CA LEU A 33 4.09 8.27 -14.41
C LEU A 33 4.62 9.68 -14.07
N TYR A 34 3.73 10.54 -13.59
CA TYR A 34 4.12 11.82 -13.01
C TYR A 34 4.68 11.56 -11.61
N VAL A 35 5.83 12.15 -11.31
CA VAL A 35 6.46 12.05 -9.99
C VAL A 35 5.79 13.04 -9.06
N ASP A 36 4.87 12.55 -8.25
CA ASP A 36 4.29 13.30 -7.14
C ASP A 36 4.29 12.41 -5.90
N PRO A 37 5.33 12.49 -5.05
CA PRO A 37 5.43 11.68 -3.85
C PRO A 37 4.45 12.10 -2.75
N THR A 38 3.75 13.23 -2.87
CA THR A 38 2.92 13.80 -1.80
C THR A 38 1.85 12.84 -1.29
N GLN A 39 1.18 12.11 -2.17
CA GLN A 39 0.19 11.12 -1.76
C GLN A 39 0.81 10.01 -0.90
N ARG A 40 1.95 9.46 -1.32
CA ARG A 40 2.65 8.39 -0.58
C ARG A 40 3.18 8.90 0.76
N ILE A 41 3.70 10.12 0.79
CA ILE A 41 4.13 10.80 2.02
C ILE A 41 2.95 10.96 2.97
N SER A 42 1.78 11.41 2.48
CA SER A 42 0.57 11.56 3.29
C SER A 42 0.11 10.23 3.91
N LEU A 43 0.14 9.14 3.14
CA LEU A 43 -0.20 7.80 3.64
C LEU A 43 0.80 7.32 4.69
N HIS A 44 2.10 7.59 4.51
CA HIS A 44 3.11 7.30 5.54
C HIS A 44 2.87 8.11 6.81
N ILE A 45 2.57 9.42 6.69
CA ILE A 45 2.27 10.28 7.84
C ILE A 45 1.09 9.74 8.64
N GLU A 46 0.05 9.25 7.97
CA GLU A 46 -1.11 8.62 8.63
C GLU A 46 -0.69 7.41 9.47
N ILE A 47 0.16 6.53 8.91
CA ILE A 47 0.69 5.38 9.66
C ILE A 47 1.58 5.85 10.82
N ALA A 48 2.45 6.82 10.59
CA ALA A 48 3.35 7.37 11.62
C ALA A 48 2.57 8.00 12.79
N GLN A 49 1.50 8.73 12.49
CA GLN A 49 0.59 9.28 13.51
C GLN A 49 -0.11 8.18 14.29
N LEU A 50 -0.55 7.12 13.62
CA LEU A 50 -1.20 5.98 14.27
C LEU A 50 -0.22 5.23 15.18
N LEU A 51 1.02 5.00 14.73
CA LEU A 51 2.08 4.43 15.56
C LEU A 51 2.29 5.28 16.82
N LYS A 52 2.51 6.59 16.66
CA LYS A 52 2.72 7.52 17.77
C LYS A 52 1.54 7.56 18.75
N LYS A 53 0.30 7.61 18.23
CA LYS A 53 -0.94 7.55 19.03
C LYS A 53 -0.96 6.32 19.94
N ASN A 54 -0.45 5.19 19.44
CA ASN A 54 -0.39 3.90 20.16
C ASN A 54 0.92 3.71 20.95
N GLY A 55 1.70 4.78 21.21
CA GLY A 55 2.94 4.74 22.00
C GLY A 55 4.07 3.94 21.31
N LYS A 56 4.05 3.84 19.99
CA LYS A 56 5.05 3.13 19.21
C LYS A 56 6.02 4.12 18.54
N GLU A 57 7.31 3.88 18.71
CA GLU A 57 8.37 4.71 18.14
C GLU A 57 8.83 4.16 16.79
N ILE A 58 9.23 5.05 15.88
CA ILE A 58 9.83 4.68 14.57
C ILE A 58 11.35 4.65 14.68
N GLU A 59 11.93 5.56 15.46
CA GLU A 59 13.37 5.69 15.63
C GLU A 59 14.00 4.39 16.18
N GLY A 60 15.08 3.94 15.55
CA GLY A 60 15.80 2.72 15.92
C GLY A 60 15.07 1.40 15.64
N LYS A 61 13.97 1.42 14.86
CA LYS A 61 13.15 0.23 14.57
C LYS A 61 13.38 -0.32 13.18
N THR A 62 13.14 -1.62 13.04
CA THR A 62 13.22 -2.36 11.77
C THR A 62 11.82 -2.57 11.20
N PHE A 63 11.64 -2.11 9.97
CA PHE A 63 10.39 -2.22 9.22
C PHE A 63 10.49 -3.29 8.13
N PHE A 64 9.41 -4.03 7.94
CA PHE A 64 9.20 -4.88 6.79
C PHE A 64 7.98 -4.40 6.02
N GLU A 65 8.18 -3.95 4.79
CA GLU A 65 7.13 -3.44 3.92
C GLU A 65 6.78 -4.44 2.83
N VAL A 66 5.48 -4.68 2.63
CA VAL A 66 4.94 -5.44 1.49
C VAL A 66 4.48 -4.46 0.42
N GLY A 67 5.07 -4.57 -0.78
CA GLY A 67 4.74 -3.72 -1.92
C GLY A 67 5.60 -2.46 -2.01
N SER A 68 6.79 -2.59 -2.58
CA SER A 68 7.79 -1.52 -2.68
C SER A 68 7.39 -0.39 -3.62
N GLY A 69 6.55 -0.68 -4.62
CA GLY A 69 6.21 0.26 -5.68
C GLY A 69 7.38 0.59 -6.62
N HIS A 70 7.24 1.71 -7.36
CA HIS A 70 8.22 2.10 -8.38
C HIS A 70 9.30 3.08 -7.89
N GLU A 71 9.10 3.69 -6.73
CA GLU A 71 9.82 4.90 -6.29
C GLU A 71 10.40 4.81 -4.88
N LEU A 72 10.10 3.76 -4.12
CA LEU A 72 10.54 3.54 -2.74
C LEU A 72 10.29 4.75 -1.80
N ILE A 73 9.21 5.49 -1.99
CA ILE A 73 8.89 6.69 -1.21
C ILE A 73 8.63 6.35 0.26
N VAL A 74 7.83 5.33 0.52
CA VAL A 74 7.47 4.93 1.89
C VAL A 74 8.70 4.46 2.67
N PRO A 75 9.61 3.61 2.12
CA PRO A 75 10.89 3.29 2.75
C PRO A 75 11.75 4.52 3.08
N LEU A 76 11.82 5.52 2.17
CA LEU A 76 12.55 6.76 2.43
C LEU A 76 11.91 7.56 3.57
N CYS A 77 10.58 7.59 3.66
CA CYS A 77 9.88 8.27 4.74
C CYS A 77 10.19 7.63 6.11
N TYR A 78 10.21 6.30 6.20
CA TYR A 78 10.63 5.63 7.43
C TYR A 78 12.10 5.90 7.76
N TYR A 79 12.98 5.90 6.76
CA TYR A 79 14.38 6.31 6.94
C TYR A 79 14.45 7.71 7.53
N LEU A 80 13.80 8.71 6.93
CA LEU A 80 13.79 10.09 7.44
C LEU A 80 13.26 10.20 8.87
N ASN A 81 12.31 9.34 9.26
CA ASN A 81 11.76 9.30 10.63
C ASN A 81 12.63 8.53 11.63
N GLY A 82 13.84 8.12 11.28
CA GLY A 82 14.75 7.52 12.22
C GLY A 82 14.76 5.99 12.23
N ALA A 83 14.03 5.30 11.33
CA ALA A 83 14.09 3.83 11.26
C ALA A 83 15.54 3.34 11.11
N GLU A 84 15.90 2.28 11.83
CA GLU A 84 17.24 1.67 11.76
C GLU A 84 17.43 0.91 10.44
N GLN A 85 16.38 0.21 10.01
CA GLN A 85 16.36 -0.56 8.77
C GLN A 85 14.97 -0.60 8.17
N VAL A 86 14.90 -0.56 6.84
CA VAL A 86 13.67 -0.88 6.11
C VAL A 86 13.95 -1.99 5.12
N ILE A 87 13.23 -3.10 5.24
CA ILE A 87 13.23 -4.19 4.26
C ILE A 87 11.93 -4.06 3.49
N THR A 88 12.01 -3.79 2.19
CA THR A 88 10.82 -3.66 1.34
C THR A 88 10.84 -4.73 0.25
N VAL A 89 9.71 -5.42 0.07
CA VAL A 89 9.60 -6.53 -0.87
C VAL A 89 8.52 -6.29 -1.91
N ASP A 90 8.78 -6.74 -3.13
CA ASP A 90 7.79 -6.79 -4.20
C ASP A 90 7.91 -8.11 -4.98
N LEU A 91 6.76 -8.67 -5.36
CA LEU A 91 6.72 -9.91 -6.14
C LEU A 91 7.37 -9.74 -7.51
N ASN A 92 7.39 -8.52 -8.03
CA ASN A 92 7.96 -8.15 -9.33
C ASN A 92 9.03 -7.07 -9.18
N LEU A 93 9.97 -7.03 -10.11
CA LEU A 93 10.97 -5.96 -10.18
C LEU A 93 10.29 -4.65 -10.64
N ARG A 94 9.79 -3.87 -9.67
CA ARG A 94 9.01 -2.65 -9.93
C ARG A 94 9.86 -1.39 -9.97
N LEU A 95 10.95 -1.32 -9.21
CA LEU A 95 11.76 -0.11 -9.07
C LEU A 95 12.16 0.45 -10.43
N ASP A 96 11.81 1.71 -10.66
CA ASP A 96 12.25 2.50 -11.80
C ASP A 96 13.28 3.52 -11.32
N VAL A 97 14.54 3.27 -11.63
CA VAL A 97 15.67 4.09 -11.14
C VAL A 97 15.55 5.55 -11.56
N ASP A 98 15.04 5.83 -12.77
CA ASP A 98 14.89 7.20 -13.27
C ASP A 98 13.76 7.94 -12.53
N ILE A 99 12.65 7.24 -12.26
CA ILE A 99 11.55 7.79 -11.45
C ILE A 99 12.05 8.01 -10.03
N PHE A 100 12.76 7.06 -9.45
CA PHE A 100 13.28 7.17 -8.10
C PHE A 100 14.26 8.34 -7.94
N LYS A 101 15.17 8.57 -8.91
CA LYS A 101 16.03 9.77 -8.93
C LYS A 101 15.23 11.08 -8.93
N LYS A 102 14.18 11.15 -9.72
CA LYS A 102 13.29 12.32 -9.74
C LYS A 102 12.58 12.53 -8.40
N SER A 103 12.16 11.45 -7.76
CA SER A 103 11.57 11.52 -6.42
C SER A 103 12.58 12.01 -5.39
N LEU A 104 13.84 11.55 -5.45
CA LEU A 104 14.91 12.04 -4.57
C LEU A 104 15.17 13.54 -4.78
N ALA A 105 15.22 14.02 -6.03
CA ALA A 105 15.34 15.44 -6.34
C ALA A 105 14.17 16.23 -5.75
N TRP A 106 12.94 15.72 -5.90
CA TRP A 106 11.75 16.33 -5.31
C TRP A 106 11.85 16.45 -3.77
N PHE A 107 12.34 15.42 -3.08
CA PHE A 107 12.56 15.47 -1.62
C PHE A 107 13.52 16.59 -1.22
N VAL A 108 14.61 16.77 -1.97
CA VAL A 108 15.60 17.82 -1.72
C VAL A 108 15.00 19.20 -1.95
N GLU A 109 14.31 19.41 -3.07
CA GLU A 109 13.66 20.66 -3.43
C GLU A 109 12.54 21.06 -2.45
N ASN A 110 11.85 20.09 -1.88
CA ASN A 110 10.72 20.31 -0.96
C ASN A 110 11.09 20.11 0.52
N ARG A 111 12.40 20.14 0.86
CA ARG A 111 12.91 19.87 2.21
C ARG A 111 12.17 20.63 3.31
N SER A 112 11.99 21.94 3.13
CA SER A 112 11.33 22.81 4.16
C SER A 112 9.88 22.40 4.41
N SER A 113 9.15 22.03 3.35
CA SER A 113 7.79 21.51 3.45
C SER A 113 7.75 20.18 4.18
N LEU A 114 8.68 19.28 3.87
CA LEU A 114 8.80 17.99 4.54
C LEU A 114 9.10 18.15 6.04
N ILE A 115 10.05 19.01 6.42
CA ILE A 115 10.33 19.31 7.82
C ILE A 115 9.04 19.76 8.55
N SER A 116 8.26 20.64 7.94
CA SER A 116 7.00 21.10 8.51
C SER A 116 5.97 19.97 8.66
N MET A 117 5.86 19.08 7.66
CA MET A 117 4.94 17.94 7.69
C MET A 117 5.31 16.92 8.79
N TYR A 118 6.60 16.76 9.07
CA TYR A 118 7.13 15.81 10.05
C TYR A 118 7.44 16.41 11.44
N ALA A 119 7.21 17.72 11.64
CA ALA A 119 7.62 18.44 12.85
C ALA A 119 7.21 17.79 14.19
N HIS A 120 6.10 17.03 14.19
CA HIS A 120 5.61 16.34 15.39
C HIS A 120 5.79 14.81 15.33
N LEU A 121 6.42 14.28 14.29
CA LEU A 121 6.54 12.85 14.03
C LEU A 121 7.98 12.36 14.05
N ALA A 122 8.93 13.19 13.69
CA ALA A 122 10.34 12.85 13.58
C ALA A 122 11.21 13.72 14.50
N ASN A 123 12.34 13.19 14.90
CA ASN A 123 13.43 13.95 15.50
C ASN A 123 14.05 14.85 14.42
N GLU A 124 13.97 16.18 14.60
CA GLU A 124 14.42 17.15 13.60
C GLU A 124 15.92 17.02 13.27
N SER A 125 16.77 16.71 14.23
CA SER A 125 18.21 16.53 14.01
C SER A 125 18.46 15.33 13.10
N ILE A 126 17.85 14.18 13.40
CA ILE A 126 17.96 12.94 12.62
C ILE A 126 17.40 13.16 11.22
N PHE A 127 16.24 13.81 11.11
CA PHE A 127 15.60 14.11 9.84
C PHE A 127 16.52 14.95 8.95
N ASN A 128 17.11 16.01 9.50
CA ASN A 128 18.00 16.90 8.76
C ASN A 128 19.31 16.22 8.34
N GLU A 129 19.89 15.39 9.20
CA GLU A 129 21.08 14.60 8.89
C GLU A 129 20.79 13.64 7.73
N ARG A 130 19.69 12.91 7.78
CA ARG A 130 19.29 11.94 6.76
C ARG A 130 18.88 12.61 5.45
N MET A 131 18.29 13.80 5.49
CA MET A 131 18.05 14.62 4.30
C MET A 131 19.35 15.05 3.63
N ASN A 132 20.40 15.35 4.40
CA ASN A 132 21.73 15.66 3.82
C ASN A 132 22.34 14.44 3.12
N VAL A 133 22.09 13.22 3.61
CA VAL A 133 22.49 11.99 2.93
C VAL A 133 21.74 11.83 1.60
N ILE A 134 20.42 12.07 1.60
CA ILE A 134 19.61 12.03 0.37
C ILE A 134 20.13 13.05 -0.64
N ASP A 135 20.36 14.30 -0.24
CA ASP A 135 20.85 15.35 -1.15
C ASP A 135 22.22 14.98 -1.77
N ARG A 136 23.13 14.47 -0.96
CA ARG A 136 24.46 14.04 -1.41
C ARG A 136 24.40 12.85 -2.40
N LEU A 137 23.41 11.95 -2.25
CA LEU A 137 23.35 10.69 -2.99
C LEU A 137 22.16 10.60 -3.96
N LYS A 138 21.43 11.68 -4.21
CA LYS A 138 20.23 11.67 -5.08
C LYS A 138 20.51 11.17 -6.50
N ASP A 139 21.73 11.32 -6.99
CA ASP A 139 22.14 10.84 -8.30
C ASP A 139 22.68 9.40 -8.30
N ASP A 140 22.95 8.82 -7.10
CA ASP A 140 23.37 7.44 -6.90
C ASP A 140 22.41 6.69 -5.95
N PRO A 141 21.20 6.35 -6.42
CA PRO A 141 20.18 5.77 -5.58
C PRO A 141 20.56 4.39 -5.02
N ILE A 142 21.41 3.63 -5.67
CA ILE A 142 21.85 2.32 -5.17
C ILE A 142 22.75 2.50 -3.94
N LYS A 143 23.67 3.46 -3.99
CA LYS A 143 24.49 3.80 -2.83
C LYS A 143 23.65 4.41 -1.71
N LEU A 144 22.66 5.23 -2.05
CA LEU A 144 21.70 5.75 -1.07
C LEU A 144 20.98 4.63 -0.32
N LEU A 145 20.42 3.65 -1.03
CA LEU A 145 19.72 2.52 -0.40
C LEU A 145 20.65 1.76 0.57
N SER A 146 21.89 1.55 0.17
CA SER A 146 22.90 0.89 1.04
C SER A 146 23.21 1.72 2.28
N GLU A 147 23.45 3.03 2.13
CA GLU A 147 23.80 3.93 3.24
C GLU A 147 22.60 4.19 4.18
N ALA A 148 21.39 4.23 3.62
CA ALA A 148 20.14 4.36 4.36
C ALA A 148 19.66 3.05 5.02
N ASN A 149 20.41 1.94 4.85
CA ASN A 149 20.02 0.60 5.31
C ASN A 149 18.60 0.19 4.82
N ILE A 150 18.28 0.56 3.57
CA ILE A 150 17.04 0.15 2.88
C ILE A 150 17.37 -1.04 1.99
N LYS A 151 16.77 -2.21 2.30
CA LYS A 151 16.92 -3.44 1.52
C LYS A 151 15.73 -3.61 0.59
N TYR A 152 15.94 -3.39 -0.69
CA TYR A 152 14.94 -3.68 -1.72
C TYR A 152 15.09 -5.12 -2.21
N LEU A 153 14.09 -5.94 -1.97
CA LEU A 153 14.03 -7.35 -2.35
C LEU A 153 12.95 -7.54 -3.43
N ALA A 154 13.37 -7.68 -4.67
CA ALA A 154 12.48 -7.98 -5.80
C ALA A 154 13.24 -8.71 -6.92
N PRO A 155 12.68 -9.77 -7.52
CA PRO A 155 11.42 -10.40 -7.12
C PRO A 155 11.55 -11.17 -5.80
N ALA A 156 10.59 -10.99 -4.88
CA ALA A 156 10.56 -11.71 -3.61
C ALA A 156 9.12 -11.89 -3.11
N ASP A 157 8.88 -13.03 -2.45
CA ASP A 157 7.56 -13.38 -1.92
C ASP A 157 7.47 -13.03 -0.43
N ALA A 158 6.56 -12.12 -0.09
CA ALA A 158 6.31 -11.71 1.30
C ALA A 158 5.73 -12.85 2.17
N SER A 159 5.25 -13.93 1.59
CA SER A 159 4.78 -15.11 2.32
C SER A 159 5.90 -16.10 2.69
N ASN A 160 7.12 -15.86 2.17
CA ASN A 160 8.31 -16.71 2.42
C ASN A 160 9.59 -15.88 2.32
N THR A 161 9.91 -15.13 3.36
CA THR A 161 10.94 -14.09 3.34
C THR A 161 12.36 -14.59 3.56
N ASN A 162 12.56 -15.81 4.01
CA ASN A 162 13.85 -16.35 4.51
C ASN A 162 14.49 -15.52 5.67
N LEU A 163 13.76 -14.59 6.28
CA LEU A 163 14.21 -13.87 7.46
C LEU A 163 14.16 -14.78 8.70
N LYS A 164 14.99 -14.46 9.70
CA LYS A 164 14.90 -15.13 11.00
C LYS A 164 13.59 -14.77 11.71
N ASP A 165 13.20 -15.62 12.65
CA ASP A 165 12.06 -15.35 13.51
C ASP A 165 12.31 -14.13 14.40
N SER A 166 11.28 -13.34 14.64
CA SER A 166 11.30 -12.27 15.66
C SER A 166 12.39 -11.22 15.46
N VAL A 167 12.61 -10.77 14.22
CA VAL A 167 13.62 -9.74 13.88
C VAL A 167 13.01 -8.40 13.46
N ILE A 168 11.72 -8.35 13.17
CA ILE A 168 11.02 -7.17 12.66
C ILE A 168 10.20 -6.51 13.77
N ASP A 169 10.27 -5.19 13.89
CA ASP A 169 9.41 -4.43 14.80
C ASP A 169 8.05 -4.14 14.18
N TYR A 170 8.01 -3.77 12.89
CA TYR A 170 6.79 -3.39 12.19
C TYR A 170 6.67 -4.08 10.83
N HIS A 171 5.51 -4.72 10.61
CA HIS A 171 5.11 -5.26 9.31
C HIS A 171 4.04 -4.35 8.71
N ILE A 172 4.31 -3.78 7.54
CA ILE A 172 3.50 -2.71 6.97
C ILE A 172 3.15 -2.97 5.51
N SER A 173 2.06 -2.37 5.06
CA SER A 173 1.76 -2.15 3.64
C SER A 173 0.91 -0.90 3.45
N THR A 174 1.04 -0.28 2.29
CA THR A 174 0.33 0.95 1.96
C THR A 174 -0.32 0.80 0.59
N VAL A 175 -1.63 0.61 0.57
CA VAL A 175 -2.47 0.38 -0.62
C VAL A 175 -1.92 -0.73 -1.54
N VAL A 176 -1.78 -1.93 -0.95
CA VAL A 176 -1.25 -3.13 -1.60
C VAL A 176 -2.15 -4.35 -1.35
N PHE A 177 -2.71 -4.51 -0.14
CA PHE A 177 -3.44 -5.71 0.25
C PHE A 177 -4.72 -5.93 -0.57
N GLU A 178 -5.30 -4.88 -1.11
CA GLU A 178 -6.42 -4.95 -2.05
C GLU A 178 -6.06 -5.66 -3.37
N HIS A 179 -4.78 -5.71 -3.73
CA HIS A 179 -4.27 -6.36 -4.94
C HIS A 179 -3.81 -7.81 -4.74
N ILE A 180 -3.94 -8.34 -3.53
CA ILE A 180 -3.47 -9.68 -3.17
C ILE A 180 -4.67 -10.59 -2.90
N SER A 181 -4.64 -11.84 -3.39
CA SER A 181 -5.71 -12.80 -3.14
C SER A 181 -5.83 -13.14 -1.65
N LYS A 182 -7.04 -13.53 -1.21
CA LYS A 182 -7.31 -13.86 0.19
C LYS A 182 -6.36 -14.94 0.74
N ASP A 183 -6.06 -15.97 -0.04
CA ASP A 183 -5.20 -17.07 0.38
C ASP A 183 -3.74 -16.61 0.52
N ASN A 184 -3.28 -15.79 -0.41
CA ASN A 184 -1.94 -15.20 -0.34
C ASN A 184 -1.83 -14.21 0.83
N LEU A 185 -2.87 -13.42 1.11
CA LEU A 185 -2.91 -12.55 2.30
C LEU A 185 -2.78 -13.36 3.59
N SER A 186 -3.49 -14.48 3.70
CA SER A 186 -3.39 -15.36 4.86
C SER A 186 -1.97 -15.92 5.03
N SER A 187 -1.31 -16.29 3.92
CA SER A 187 0.07 -16.76 3.91
C SER A 187 1.07 -15.66 4.31
N ILE A 188 0.89 -14.44 3.79
CA ILE A 188 1.70 -13.27 4.14
C ILE A 188 1.55 -12.95 5.63
N MET A 189 0.32 -12.95 6.17
CA MET A 189 0.10 -12.67 7.59
C MET A 189 0.65 -13.77 8.50
N LYS A 190 0.64 -15.03 8.07
CA LYS A 190 1.33 -16.13 8.76
C LYS A 190 2.85 -15.89 8.85
N GLU A 191 3.46 -15.48 7.75
CA GLU A 191 4.88 -15.14 7.70
C GLU A 191 5.18 -13.87 8.52
N ALA A 192 4.32 -12.85 8.41
CA ALA A 192 4.41 -11.64 9.24
C ALA A 192 4.45 -11.98 10.72
N ARG A 193 3.56 -12.89 11.18
CA ARG A 193 3.57 -13.35 12.57
C ARG A 193 4.89 -14.01 12.95
N ARG A 194 5.51 -14.79 12.08
CA ARG A 194 6.79 -15.46 12.34
C ARG A 194 7.94 -14.47 12.50
N ILE A 195 8.05 -13.52 11.56
CA ILE A 195 9.17 -12.57 11.52
C ILE A 195 9.05 -11.41 12.51
N LEU A 196 7.82 -11.03 12.90
CA LEU A 196 7.59 -9.99 13.90
C LEU A 196 8.09 -10.42 15.28
N LYS A 197 8.71 -9.50 16.00
CA LYS A 197 9.03 -9.64 17.43
C LYS A 197 7.77 -9.88 18.24
N LYS A 198 7.92 -10.34 19.48
CA LYS A 198 6.78 -10.61 20.40
C LYS A 198 5.83 -9.42 20.50
N ASP A 199 6.37 -8.22 20.69
CA ASP A 199 5.58 -6.98 20.81
C ASP A 199 5.54 -6.20 19.49
N GLY A 200 5.84 -6.89 18.37
CA GLY A 200 5.83 -6.33 17.04
C GLY A 200 4.42 -6.00 16.57
N THR A 201 4.30 -5.07 15.66
CA THR A 201 3.01 -4.53 15.22
C THR A 201 2.86 -4.66 13.71
N ALA A 202 1.68 -5.08 13.26
CA ALA A 202 1.28 -5.05 11.86
C ALA A 202 0.38 -3.82 11.62
N VAL A 203 0.75 -2.98 10.64
CA VAL A 203 -0.07 -1.80 10.27
C VAL A 203 -0.27 -1.81 8.77
N HIS A 204 -1.52 -1.94 8.34
CA HIS A 204 -1.86 -2.05 6.93
C HIS A 204 -2.94 -1.05 6.55
N LEU A 205 -2.63 -0.20 5.57
CA LEU A 205 -3.56 0.74 4.97
C LEU A 205 -4.01 0.15 3.64
N ILE A 206 -5.33 -0.03 3.49
CA ILE A 206 -5.95 -0.82 2.43
C ILE A 206 -7.00 0.04 1.72
N ASP A 207 -6.95 0.09 0.40
CA ASP A 207 -7.94 0.76 -0.43
C ASP A 207 -9.03 -0.25 -0.80
N LEU A 208 -10.26 -0.03 -0.31
CA LEU A 208 -11.41 -0.89 -0.57
C LEU A 208 -12.34 -0.34 -1.65
N SER A 209 -11.90 0.68 -2.39
CA SER A 209 -12.70 1.32 -3.44
C SER A 209 -12.59 0.60 -4.79
N ASP A 210 -13.53 0.89 -5.68
CA ASP A 210 -13.45 0.49 -7.10
C ASP A 210 -12.46 1.40 -7.83
N HIS A 211 -11.28 0.89 -8.15
CA HIS A 211 -10.21 1.65 -8.81
C HIS A 211 -10.57 2.16 -10.22
N PHE A 212 -11.67 1.70 -10.82
CA PHE A 212 -12.15 2.27 -12.07
C PHE A 212 -12.86 3.61 -11.86
N GLU A 213 -13.41 3.85 -10.66
CA GLU A 213 -14.03 5.14 -10.31
C GLU A 213 -13.07 6.31 -10.46
N HIS A 214 -11.80 6.15 -10.07
CA HIS A 214 -10.75 7.17 -10.22
C HIS A 214 -10.63 7.76 -11.63
N GLN A 215 -11.24 7.14 -12.64
CA GLN A 215 -11.15 7.55 -14.04
C GLN A 215 -12.52 7.64 -14.74
N ASP A 216 -13.54 7.15 -14.10
CA ASP A 216 -14.92 7.17 -14.55
C ASP A 216 -15.83 7.61 -13.40
N SER A 217 -15.95 8.91 -13.21
CA SER A 217 -16.77 9.53 -12.17
C SER A 217 -18.28 9.27 -12.33
N THR A 218 -18.70 8.51 -13.36
CA THR A 218 -20.09 8.10 -13.55
C THR A 218 -20.45 6.85 -12.74
N ILE A 219 -19.46 6.19 -12.15
CA ILE A 219 -19.65 5.04 -11.25
C ILE A 219 -19.31 5.44 -9.81
N SER A 220 -19.79 4.68 -8.83
CA SER A 220 -19.46 4.88 -7.42
C SER A 220 -18.20 4.09 -7.02
N GLU A 221 -17.58 4.47 -5.91
CA GLU A 221 -16.44 3.75 -5.31
C GLU A 221 -16.77 2.29 -4.91
N ILE A 222 -18.04 1.91 -4.91
CA ILE A 222 -18.51 0.55 -4.63
C ILE A 222 -19.13 -0.14 -5.85
N ASN A 223 -18.95 0.40 -7.07
CA ASN A 223 -19.59 -0.12 -8.27
C ASN A 223 -19.30 -1.60 -8.54
N PHE A 224 -18.12 -2.09 -8.21
CA PHE A 224 -17.75 -3.50 -8.39
C PHE A 224 -18.56 -4.47 -7.51
N LEU A 225 -19.27 -4.00 -6.47
CA LEU A 225 -20.14 -4.83 -5.63
C LEU A 225 -21.46 -5.22 -6.31
N LYS A 226 -21.77 -4.66 -7.49
CA LYS A 226 -22.91 -5.10 -8.31
C LYS A 226 -22.74 -6.49 -8.94
N TYR A 227 -21.51 -6.96 -8.99
CA TYR A 227 -21.13 -8.13 -9.79
C TYR A 227 -20.72 -9.29 -8.90
N SER A 228 -21.15 -10.50 -9.23
CA SER A 228 -20.60 -11.73 -8.65
C SER A 228 -19.10 -11.82 -8.90
N GLU A 229 -18.41 -12.70 -8.18
CA GLU A 229 -16.97 -12.95 -8.41
C GLU A 229 -16.70 -13.41 -9.85
N LYS A 230 -17.57 -14.25 -10.41
CA LYS A 230 -17.46 -14.75 -11.77
C LYS A 230 -17.63 -13.64 -12.82
N GLU A 231 -18.65 -12.80 -12.65
CA GLU A 231 -18.91 -11.67 -13.55
C GLU A 231 -17.77 -10.65 -13.50
N TRP A 232 -17.33 -10.28 -12.30
CA TRP A 232 -16.23 -9.34 -12.14
C TRP A 232 -14.94 -9.85 -12.77
N ARG A 233 -14.60 -11.13 -12.55
CA ARG A 233 -13.45 -11.76 -13.18
C ARG A 233 -13.55 -11.74 -14.72
N ASN A 234 -14.75 -11.90 -15.26
CA ASN A 234 -14.96 -11.82 -16.71
C ASN A 234 -14.78 -10.40 -17.25
N ILE A 235 -15.17 -9.38 -16.49
CA ILE A 235 -15.09 -7.97 -16.91
C ILE A 235 -13.69 -7.41 -16.66
N ALA A 236 -13.20 -7.51 -15.43
CA ALA A 236 -12.02 -6.81 -14.93
C ALA A 236 -10.87 -7.75 -14.50
N GLY A 237 -11.05 -9.07 -14.60
CA GLY A 237 -10.05 -10.07 -14.20
C GLY A 237 -8.84 -10.08 -15.12
N ASN A 238 -7.89 -9.20 -14.83
CA ASN A 238 -6.59 -9.13 -15.50
C ASN A 238 -5.51 -8.69 -14.49
N GLN A 239 -4.24 -9.01 -14.80
CA GLN A 239 -3.12 -8.75 -13.89
C GLN A 239 -2.88 -7.26 -13.57
N PHE A 240 -3.41 -6.33 -14.39
CA PHE A 240 -3.17 -4.89 -14.24
C PHE A 240 -4.28 -4.17 -13.45
N ALA A 241 -5.43 -4.83 -13.24
CA ALA A 241 -6.59 -4.24 -12.56
C ALA A 241 -7.18 -5.15 -11.48
N TYR A 242 -6.45 -6.18 -11.06
CA TYR A 242 -6.94 -7.09 -10.03
C TYR A 242 -7.13 -6.36 -8.71
N THR A 243 -8.33 -6.48 -8.14
CA THR A 243 -8.65 -6.16 -6.74
C THR A 243 -9.45 -7.32 -6.15
N ASN A 244 -9.17 -7.65 -4.88
CA ASN A 244 -9.78 -8.80 -4.23
C ASN A 244 -11.22 -8.56 -3.76
N ARG A 245 -11.67 -7.29 -3.74
CA ARG A 245 -13.02 -6.85 -3.32
C ARG A 245 -13.43 -7.31 -1.91
N LEU A 246 -12.47 -7.69 -1.06
CA LEU A 246 -12.71 -8.05 0.32
C LEU A 246 -13.23 -6.82 1.09
N ARG A 247 -14.04 -7.09 2.13
CA ARG A 247 -14.57 -6.03 2.99
C ARG A 247 -13.89 -6.09 4.36
N ARG A 248 -14.12 -5.10 5.19
CA ARG A 248 -13.51 -4.97 6.52
C ARG A 248 -13.52 -6.28 7.32
N ASN A 249 -14.68 -6.95 7.40
CA ASN A 249 -14.83 -8.20 8.14
C ASN A 249 -13.99 -9.37 7.56
N ASP A 250 -13.70 -9.35 6.27
CA ASP A 250 -12.83 -10.37 5.66
C ASP A 250 -11.38 -10.17 6.09
N PHE A 251 -10.90 -8.90 6.10
CA PHE A 251 -9.57 -8.57 6.61
C PHE A 251 -9.45 -8.89 8.09
N GLU A 252 -10.44 -8.54 8.91
CA GLU A 252 -10.48 -8.91 10.33
C GLU A 252 -10.26 -10.42 10.53
N LYS A 253 -10.97 -11.25 9.77
CA LYS A 253 -10.81 -12.71 9.82
C LYS A 253 -9.40 -13.16 9.36
N ILE A 254 -8.82 -12.53 8.36
CA ILE A 254 -7.46 -12.84 7.91
C ILE A 254 -6.46 -12.60 9.05
N PHE A 255 -6.50 -11.43 9.70
CA PHE A 255 -5.58 -11.09 10.78
C PHE A 255 -5.77 -12.00 11.99
N THR A 256 -7.01 -12.14 12.48
CA THR A 256 -7.32 -12.91 13.70
C THR A 256 -7.06 -14.39 13.52
N SER A 257 -7.34 -14.97 12.34
CA SER A 257 -7.04 -16.38 12.04
C SER A 257 -5.55 -16.70 12.03
N GLN A 258 -4.68 -15.71 11.80
CA GLN A 258 -3.24 -15.86 11.92
C GLN A 258 -2.71 -15.49 13.32
N GLY A 259 -3.62 -15.23 14.29
CA GLY A 259 -3.30 -14.98 15.68
C GLY A 259 -2.82 -13.57 15.98
N PHE A 260 -3.21 -12.59 15.19
CA PHE A 260 -3.04 -11.17 15.52
C PHE A 260 -4.21 -10.68 16.36
N ASP A 261 -3.92 -9.85 17.37
CA ASP A 261 -4.91 -9.09 18.11
C ASP A 261 -5.08 -7.71 17.47
N ILE A 262 -6.27 -7.46 16.92
CA ILE A 262 -6.58 -6.16 16.33
C ILE A 262 -6.81 -5.16 17.46
N ILE A 263 -5.93 -4.18 17.56
CA ILE A 263 -5.99 -3.12 18.57
C ILE A 263 -6.87 -1.97 18.09
N GLU A 264 -6.76 -1.60 16.81
CA GLU A 264 -7.54 -0.52 16.22
C GLU A 264 -7.84 -0.81 14.75
N GLN A 265 -9.06 -0.50 14.33
CA GLN A 265 -9.47 -0.44 12.92
C GLN A 265 -10.05 0.94 12.63
N ILE A 266 -9.52 1.61 11.62
CA ILE A 266 -10.03 2.90 11.17
C ILE A 266 -10.65 2.69 9.79
N SER A 267 -11.95 2.96 9.67
CA SER A 267 -12.71 2.85 8.43
C SER A 267 -13.12 4.23 7.94
N VAL A 268 -12.82 4.53 6.69
CA VAL A 268 -13.41 5.69 6.00
C VAL A 268 -14.62 5.21 5.22
N ILE A 269 -15.77 5.76 5.56
CA ILE A 269 -17.05 5.42 4.93
C ILE A 269 -17.40 6.51 3.95
N ASP A 270 -17.56 6.15 2.67
CA ASP A 270 -17.93 7.09 1.63
C ASP A 270 -19.43 7.47 1.70
N PRO A 271 -19.76 8.76 1.93
CA PRO A 271 -21.15 9.21 2.00
C PRO A 271 -21.89 9.11 0.67
N ASN A 272 -21.18 9.21 -0.47
CA ASN A 272 -21.79 9.09 -1.80
C ASN A 272 -22.20 7.63 -2.07
N SER A 273 -21.41 6.66 -1.62
CA SER A 273 -21.77 5.24 -1.69
C SER A 273 -22.99 4.93 -0.83
N LYS A 274 -23.08 5.49 0.39
CA LYS A 274 -24.30 5.39 1.22
C LYS A 274 -25.52 5.97 0.50
N LYS A 275 -25.41 7.14 -0.08
CA LYS A 275 -26.47 7.78 -0.87
C LYS A 275 -26.86 6.93 -2.09
N SER A 276 -25.87 6.31 -2.74
CA SER A 276 -26.13 5.42 -3.89
C SER A 276 -26.96 4.21 -3.48
N LEU A 277 -26.62 3.55 -2.35
CA LEU A 277 -27.42 2.44 -1.80
C LEU A 277 -28.84 2.88 -1.47
N SER A 278 -29.01 4.03 -0.82
CA SER A 278 -30.33 4.59 -0.50
C SER A 278 -31.16 4.91 -1.74
N ASN A 279 -30.52 5.23 -2.87
CA ASN A 279 -31.15 5.52 -4.15
C ASN A 279 -31.37 4.27 -5.03
N GLY A 280 -31.28 3.07 -4.44
CA GLY A 280 -31.58 1.82 -5.14
C GLY A 280 -30.39 1.19 -5.88
N PHE A 281 -29.15 1.56 -5.53
CA PHE A 281 -28.00 0.79 -5.98
C PHE A 281 -28.06 -0.62 -5.40
N LEU A 282 -28.14 -1.62 -6.27
CA LEU A 282 -28.21 -3.01 -5.87
C LEU A 282 -26.80 -3.62 -5.81
N VAL A 283 -26.48 -4.23 -4.68
CA VAL A 283 -25.29 -5.10 -4.53
C VAL A 283 -25.65 -6.52 -4.95
N HIS A 284 -24.66 -7.28 -5.39
CA HIS A 284 -24.84 -8.72 -5.67
C HIS A 284 -25.07 -9.49 -4.35
N GLU A 285 -25.81 -10.61 -4.41
CA GLU A 285 -26.13 -11.46 -3.25
C GLU A 285 -24.91 -11.88 -2.42
N ASP A 286 -23.73 -12.03 -3.03
CA ASP A 286 -22.45 -12.31 -2.35
C ASP A 286 -22.12 -11.28 -1.26
N TYR A 287 -22.65 -10.05 -1.37
CA TYR A 287 -22.37 -8.92 -0.49
C TYR A 287 -23.53 -8.55 0.46
N GLU A 288 -24.70 -9.13 0.31
CA GLU A 288 -25.89 -8.83 1.16
C GLU A 288 -25.67 -9.12 2.64
N LYS A 289 -24.71 -9.98 2.95
CA LYS A 289 -24.31 -10.31 4.32
C LYS A 289 -23.56 -9.20 5.07
N PHE A 290 -23.09 -8.19 4.37
CA PHE A 290 -22.34 -7.07 4.95
C PHE A 290 -23.28 -5.93 5.36
N SER A 291 -22.91 -5.22 6.42
CA SER A 291 -23.61 -4.01 6.82
C SER A 291 -23.43 -2.90 5.79
N ILE A 292 -24.34 -1.91 5.79
CA ILE A 292 -24.23 -0.72 4.93
C ILE A 292 -22.86 -0.03 5.12
N ASP A 293 -22.39 0.07 6.36
CA ASP A 293 -21.11 0.68 6.68
C ASP A 293 -19.93 -0.12 6.10
N ASP A 294 -19.98 -1.45 6.19
CA ASP A 294 -18.96 -2.30 5.57
C ASP A 294 -18.96 -2.19 4.05
N LEU A 295 -20.15 -2.15 3.43
CA LEU A 295 -20.27 -1.97 1.97
C LEU A 295 -19.70 -0.63 1.51
N CYS A 296 -19.92 0.44 2.29
CA CYS A 296 -19.50 1.81 1.96
C CYS A 296 -18.11 2.16 2.51
N THR A 297 -17.41 1.24 3.19
CA THR A 297 -16.02 1.44 3.60
C THR A 297 -15.12 1.41 2.37
N THR A 298 -14.46 2.52 2.06
CA THR A 298 -13.57 2.67 0.91
C THR A 298 -12.09 2.67 1.29
N LYS A 299 -11.77 2.93 2.56
CA LYS A 299 -10.41 2.84 3.10
C LYS A 299 -10.46 2.18 4.48
N LEU A 300 -9.52 1.27 4.70
CA LEU A 300 -9.37 0.56 5.96
C LEU A 300 -7.92 0.63 6.43
N THR A 301 -7.69 1.07 7.66
CA THR A 301 -6.40 0.92 8.32
C THR A 301 -6.54 -0.07 9.47
N VAL A 302 -5.72 -1.12 9.45
CA VAL A 302 -5.68 -2.15 10.51
C VAL A 302 -4.39 -1.99 11.28
N PHE A 303 -4.50 -1.84 12.60
CA PHE A 303 -3.40 -1.81 13.55
C PHE A 303 -3.54 -3.03 14.46
N ALA A 304 -2.60 -3.97 14.37
CA ALA A 304 -2.69 -5.24 15.06
C ALA A 304 -1.39 -5.61 15.76
N SER A 305 -1.49 -6.20 16.94
CA SER A 305 -0.36 -6.63 17.76
C SER A 305 -0.05 -8.11 17.53
N ASN A 306 1.25 -8.43 17.54
CA ASN A 306 1.74 -9.81 17.51
C ASN A 306 1.97 -10.31 18.94
N ASN A 307 0.90 -10.70 19.61
CA ASN A 307 0.98 -11.28 20.96
C ASN A 307 1.38 -12.78 20.88
N LYS A 308 2.70 -13.07 20.77
CA LYS A 308 3.25 -14.43 20.83
C LYS A 308 3.40 -14.90 22.26
#